data_2b1a5ccda5e82e843de2881000808690
#
_entry.id   2b1a5ccda5e82e843de2881000808690
#
_cell.length_a   1.000
_cell.length_b   1.000
_cell.length_c   1.000
_cell.angle_alpha   90.00
_cell.angle_beta   90.00
_cell.angle_gamma   90.00
#
_symmetry.space_group_name_H-M   'P 1'
#
loop_
_entity.id
_entity.type
_entity.pdbx_description
1 polymer ?
#
loop_
_entity_poly.entity_id
_entity_poly.type
_entity_poly.pdbx_seq_one_letter_code
_entity_poly.pdbx_strand_id
1 'polypeptide(L)'
;MVIRGRAPLRVSFGGGGTDVAPFCVEQGGAIIGSTINKYAYCSIVPREDDQIIVHSLDFDMTVKYNAKENFVYDGRLDLVTAALKAMDINQGCEVYLQCDAPAGSGLGTSST
;
A
#
# COMPACT_ATOMS: atom_id res chain seq x y z
N MET A 1 -10.39 -17.79 -8.66
CA MET A 1 -11.08 -16.48 -8.50
C MET A 1 -10.03 -15.40 -8.35
N VAL A 2 -10.20 -14.28 -9.02
CA VAL A 2 -9.33 -13.12 -8.87
C VAL A 2 -10.13 -11.99 -8.23
N ILE A 3 -9.60 -11.42 -7.16
CA ILE A 3 -10.20 -10.25 -6.50
C ILE A 3 -9.38 -9.04 -6.92
N ARG A 4 -10.04 -8.01 -7.44
CA ARG A 4 -9.38 -6.79 -7.88
C ARG A 4 -9.98 -5.57 -7.21
N GLY A 5 -9.13 -4.78 -6.59
CA GLY A 5 -9.46 -3.51 -5.99
C GLY A 5 -8.73 -2.35 -6.67
N ARG A 6 -9.28 -1.16 -6.57
CA ARG A 6 -8.60 0.06 -6.94
C ARG A 6 -8.92 1.18 -5.95
N ALA A 7 -7.98 2.08 -5.76
CA ALA A 7 -8.16 3.26 -4.94
C ALA A 7 -7.60 4.48 -5.67
N PRO A 8 -8.27 5.65 -5.61
CA PRO A 8 -7.80 6.84 -6.31
C PRO A 8 -6.56 7.41 -5.65
N LEU A 9 -5.65 7.90 -6.47
CA LEU A 9 -4.56 8.76 -6.03
C LEU A 9 -5.11 10.13 -5.64
N ARG A 10 -4.29 10.96 -5.01
CA ARG A 10 -4.73 12.26 -4.48
C ARG A 10 -3.71 13.35 -4.73
N VAL A 11 -4.22 14.57 -4.78
CA VAL A 11 -3.45 15.81 -4.83
C VAL A 11 -3.69 16.59 -3.55
N SER A 12 -2.62 17.06 -2.91
CA SER A 12 -2.68 17.96 -1.77
C SER A 12 -2.53 19.40 -2.25
N PHE A 13 -3.48 20.25 -1.88
CA PHE A 13 -3.44 21.68 -2.19
C PHE A 13 -2.76 22.50 -1.09
N GLY A 14 -2.70 22.00 0.12
CA GLY A 14 -2.06 22.68 1.24
C GLY A 14 -2.18 21.92 2.55
N GLY A 15 -1.34 22.31 3.50
CA GLY A 15 -1.33 21.76 4.86
C GLY A 15 -0.56 20.45 5.03
N GLY A 16 0.10 19.96 3.98
CA GLY A 16 0.86 18.70 4.05
C GLY A 16 1.92 18.74 5.14
N GLY A 17 2.01 17.64 5.91
CA GLY A 17 2.88 17.51 7.08
C GLY A 17 2.28 17.99 8.39
N THR A 18 1.23 18.83 8.36
CA THR A 18 0.56 19.26 9.60
C THR A 18 -0.29 18.15 10.23
N ASP A 19 -0.58 17.10 9.47
CA ASP A 19 -1.33 15.92 9.89
C ASP A 19 -0.45 14.79 10.46
N VAL A 20 0.86 15.05 10.62
CA VAL A 20 1.83 14.08 11.11
C VAL A 20 2.36 14.51 12.48
N ALA A 21 2.52 13.53 13.40
CA ALA A 21 3.14 13.78 14.69
C ALA A 21 4.63 14.16 14.52
N PRO A 22 5.18 15.03 15.38
CA PRO A 22 4.55 15.62 16.58
C PRO A 22 3.66 16.84 16.32
N PHE A 23 3.71 17.43 15.12
CA PHE A 23 3.03 18.70 14.83
C PHE A 23 1.52 18.63 15.12
N CYS A 24 0.83 17.61 14.59
CA CYS A 24 -0.63 17.49 14.77
C CYS A 24 -1.04 17.25 16.22
N VAL A 25 -0.16 16.63 17.01
CA VAL A 25 -0.41 16.36 18.44
C VAL A 25 -0.27 17.64 19.29
N GLU A 26 0.72 18.47 18.96
CA GLU A 26 1.07 19.66 19.74
C GLU A 26 0.27 20.89 19.33
N GLN A 27 -0.04 21.05 18.05
CA GLN A 27 -0.60 22.28 17.49
C GLN A 27 -1.87 22.05 16.68
N GLY A 28 -2.30 20.80 16.53
CA GLY A 28 -3.35 20.48 15.57
C GLY A 28 -2.85 20.56 14.13
N GLY A 29 -3.63 20.05 13.19
CA GLY A 29 -3.29 20.08 11.78
C GLY A 29 -4.54 20.25 10.92
N ALA A 30 -4.35 20.75 9.71
CA ALA A 30 -5.40 20.84 8.71
C ALA A 30 -4.81 20.66 7.31
N ILE A 31 -5.45 19.85 6.50
CA ILE A 31 -5.07 19.61 5.11
C ILE A 31 -6.25 19.85 4.19
N ILE A 32 -5.97 20.24 2.96
CA ILE A 32 -6.92 20.32 1.87
C ILE A 32 -6.36 19.48 0.72
N GLY A 33 -7.13 18.51 0.27
CA GLY A 33 -6.74 17.66 -0.83
C GLY A 33 -7.96 17.14 -1.59
N SER A 34 -7.71 16.51 -2.70
CA SER A 34 -8.75 15.88 -3.53
C SER A 34 -8.21 14.60 -4.14
N THR A 35 -9.09 13.63 -4.31
CA THR A 35 -8.80 12.48 -5.16
C THR A 35 -8.81 12.90 -6.64
N ILE A 36 -8.09 12.15 -7.45
CA ILE A 36 -7.99 12.36 -8.90
C ILE A 36 -8.36 11.07 -9.63
N ASN A 37 -8.51 11.14 -10.94
CA ASN A 37 -8.86 10.00 -11.79
C ASN A 37 -7.64 9.16 -12.23
N LYS A 38 -6.67 9.04 -11.37
CA LYS A 38 -5.55 8.11 -11.43
C LYS A 38 -5.63 7.18 -10.25
N TYR A 39 -5.29 5.91 -10.44
CA TYR A 39 -5.59 4.87 -9.46
C TYR A 39 -4.37 4.01 -9.13
N ALA A 40 -4.34 3.52 -7.91
CA ALA A 40 -3.57 2.35 -7.52
C ALA A 40 -4.47 1.12 -7.65
N TYR A 41 -3.91 0.05 -8.17
CA TYR A 41 -4.60 -1.23 -8.39
C TYR A 41 -3.95 -2.32 -7.58
N CYS A 42 -4.77 -3.17 -6.99
CA CYS A 42 -4.34 -4.37 -6.31
C CYS A 42 -5.17 -5.55 -6.82
N SER A 43 -4.51 -6.59 -7.29
CA SER A 43 -5.16 -7.85 -7.68
C SER A 43 -4.65 -8.97 -6.78
N ILE A 44 -5.58 -9.76 -6.26
CA ILE A 44 -5.26 -10.88 -5.36
C ILE A 44 -5.75 -12.17 -6.00
N VAL A 45 -4.85 -13.13 -6.12
CA VAL A 45 -5.12 -14.48 -6.60
C VAL A 45 -4.89 -15.44 -5.44
N PRO A 46 -5.92 -16.13 -4.93
CA PRO A 46 -5.75 -17.12 -3.88
C PRO A 46 -4.86 -18.28 -4.33
N ARG A 47 -4.07 -18.81 -3.39
CA ARG A 47 -3.20 -19.99 -3.59
C ARG A 47 -3.63 -21.11 -2.64
N GLU A 48 -3.28 -22.32 -3.01
CA GLU A 48 -3.54 -23.51 -2.17
C GLU A 48 -2.43 -23.77 -1.12
N ASP A 49 -1.28 -23.12 -1.27
CA ASP A 49 -0.17 -23.18 -0.30
C ASP A 49 -0.25 -22.05 0.74
N ASP A 50 0.75 -22.00 1.63
CA ASP A 50 0.83 -20.99 2.67
C ASP A 50 1.72 -19.79 2.27
N GLN A 51 2.05 -19.63 1.00
CA GLN A 51 2.92 -18.56 0.53
C GLN A 51 2.12 -17.32 0.15
N ILE A 52 2.59 -16.16 0.60
CA ILE A 52 2.14 -14.86 0.15
C ILE A 52 3.25 -14.28 -0.74
N ILE A 53 2.93 -14.03 -2.01
CA ILE A 53 3.88 -13.47 -2.97
C ILE A 53 3.33 -12.11 -3.41
N VAL A 54 4.11 -11.05 -3.17
CA VAL A 54 3.75 -9.69 -3.57
C VAL A 54 4.61 -9.26 -4.73
N HIS A 55 3.98 -8.92 -5.83
CA HIS A 55 4.61 -8.38 -7.03
C HIS A 55 4.28 -6.89 -7.13
N SER A 56 5.29 -6.05 -7.01
CA SER A 56 5.14 -4.61 -7.27
C SER A 56 5.71 -4.30 -8.64
N LEU A 57 4.84 -3.94 -9.58
CA LEU A 57 5.26 -3.57 -10.94
C LEU A 57 5.96 -2.21 -10.95
N ASP A 58 5.56 -1.29 -10.07
CA ASP A 58 6.13 0.06 -10.01
C ASP A 58 7.57 0.08 -9.50
N PHE A 59 7.90 -0.84 -8.58
CA PHE A 59 9.25 -0.97 -8.03
C PHE A 59 10.05 -2.10 -8.68
N ASP A 60 9.46 -2.84 -9.62
CA ASP A 60 10.05 -4.04 -10.22
C ASP A 60 10.60 -4.99 -9.15
N MET A 61 9.77 -5.29 -8.16
CA MET A 61 10.17 -6.02 -6.96
C MET A 61 9.16 -7.13 -6.65
N THR A 62 9.68 -8.28 -6.24
CA THR A 62 8.88 -9.41 -5.75
C THR A 62 9.34 -9.77 -4.35
N VAL A 63 8.40 -9.84 -3.41
CA VAL A 63 8.65 -10.21 -2.02
C VAL A 63 7.79 -11.42 -1.66
N LYS A 64 8.37 -12.36 -0.91
CA LYS A 64 7.70 -13.59 -0.49
C LYS A 64 7.64 -13.67 1.03
N TYR A 65 6.47 -14.07 1.53
CA TYR A 65 6.22 -14.31 2.96
C TYR A 65 5.55 -15.67 3.13
N ASN A 66 5.64 -16.22 4.35
CA ASN A 66 4.81 -17.36 4.75
C ASN A 66 3.64 -16.83 5.59
N ALA A 67 2.40 -17.21 5.22
CA ALA A 67 1.18 -16.74 5.86
C ALA A 67 1.07 -17.15 7.35
N LYS A 68 1.76 -18.24 7.74
CA LYS A 68 1.76 -18.77 9.11
C LYS A 68 2.92 -18.27 9.98
N GLU A 69 3.86 -17.55 9.37
CA GLU A 69 5.01 -16.99 10.09
C GLU A 69 4.82 -15.48 10.30
N ASN A 70 5.61 -14.93 11.24
CA ASN A 70 5.61 -13.48 11.44
C ASN A 70 6.23 -12.77 10.24
N PHE A 71 5.56 -11.72 9.76
CA PHE A 71 6.09 -10.86 8.73
C PHE A 71 7.25 -10.04 9.25
N VAL A 72 8.31 -9.92 8.44
CA VAL A 72 9.50 -9.14 8.76
C VAL A 72 9.50 -7.85 7.94
N TYR A 73 9.71 -6.73 8.61
CA TYR A 73 9.91 -5.44 7.96
C TYR A 73 11.39 -5.26 7.65
N ASP A 74 11.74 -5.32 6.37
CA ASP A 74 13.12 -5.27 5.90
C ASP A 74 13.42 -4.08 4.97
N GLY A 75 12.51 -3.11 4.92
CA GLY A 75 12.59 -1.95 4.04
C GLY A 75 12.04 -2.18 2.64
N ARG A 76 11.61 -3.42 2.34
CA ARG A 76 11.01 -3.77 1.04
C ARG A 76 9.50 -3.87 1.19
N LEU A 77 8.77 -2.94 0.56
CA LEU A 77 7.30 -2.94 0.57
C LEU A 77 6.68 -3.02 1.98
N ASP A 78 7.26 -2.34 2.96
CA ASP A 78 6.84 -2.44 4.36
C ASP A 78 5.40 -2.00 4.61
N LEU A 79 4.88 -1.03 3.86
CA LEU A 79 3.48 -0.61 3.95
C LEU A 79 2.53 -1.72 3.50
N VAL A 80 2.89 -2.45 2.45
CA VAL A 80 2.11 -3.61 1.97
C VAL A 80 2.15 -4.72 3.01
N THR A 81 3.33 -5.00 3.57
CA THR A 81 3.51 -5.98 4.65
C THR A 81 2.64 -5.62 5.86
N ALA A 82 2.63 -4.35 6.26
CA ALA A 82 1.80 -3.87 7.36
C ALA A 82 0.30 -4.02 7.07
N ALA A 83 -0.12 -3.75 5.84
CA ALA A 83 -1.52 -3.93 5.43
C ALA A 83 -1.95 -5.40 5.48
N LEU A 84 -1.12 -6.32 4.96
CA LEU A 84 -1.38 -7.76 5.00
C LEU A 84 -1.49 -8.26 6.45
N LYS A 85 -0.61 -7.79 7.32
CA LYS A 85 -0.63 -8.11 8.75
C LYS A 85 -1.90 -7.57 9.43
N ALA A 86 -2.28 -6.32 9.15
CA ALA A 86 -3.47 -5.70 9.72
C ALA A 86 -4.77 -6.39 9.29
N MET A 87 -4.78 -6.98 8.11
CA MET A 87 -5.93 -7.74 7.58
C MET A 87 -5.95 -9.20 8.06
N ASP A 88 -4.98 -9.61 8.85
CA ASP A 88 -4.86 -10.98 9.37
C ASP A 88 -4.93 -12.05 8.26
N ILE A 89 -4.20 -11.82 7.18
CA ILE A 89 -4.14 -12.76 6.05
C ILE A 89 -3.39 -14.01 6.51
N ASN A 90 -4.11 -15.12 6.59
CA ASN A 90 -3.60 -16.42 7.06
C ASN A 90 -3.64 -17.50 5.98
N GLN A 91 -3.90 -17.12 4.76
CA GLN A 91 -3.99 -18.02 3.60
C GLN A 91 -3.04 -17.54 2.50
N GLY A 92 -2.46 -18.48 1.77
CA GLY A 92 -1.60 -18.16 0.63
C GLY A 92 -2.31 -17.37 -0.47
N CYS A 93 -1.63 -16.40 -1.02
CA CYS A 93 -2.14 -15.61 -2.13
C CYS A 93 -0.99 -14.96 -2.92
N GLU A 94 -1.26 -14.61 -4.16
CA GLU A 94 -0.43 -13.71 -4.94
C GLU A 94 -1.09 -12.34 -5.01
N VAL A 95 -0.31 -11.31 -4.74
CA VAL A 95 -0.74 -9.91 -4.75
C VAL A 95 0.02 -9.16 -5.83
N TYR A 96 -0.70 -8.53 -6.74
CA TYR A 96 -0.13 -7.72 -7.81
C TYR A 96 -0.49 -6.26 -7.58
N LEU A 97 0.51 -5.41 -7.50
CA LEU A 97 0.37 -3.98 -7.24
C LEU A 97 0.82 -3.18 -8.46
N GLN A 98 0.02 -2.19 -8.84
CA GLN A 98 0.30 -1.28 -9.95
C GLN A 98 -0.35 0.08 -9.70
N CYS A 99 0.33 1.15 -10.08
CA CYS A 99 -0.20 2.51 -10.06
C CYS A 99 -0.22 3.14 -11.45
N ASP A 100 -1.18 4.04 -11.70
CA ASP A 100 -1.22 4.87 -12.91
C ASP A 100 -0.15 5.97 -12.92
N ALA A 101 0.42 6.30 -11.75
CA ALA A 101 1.49 7.26 -11.59
C ALA A 101 2.76 6.57 -11.08
N PRO A 102 3.97 7.03 -11.48
CA PRO A 102 5.21 6.44 -11.03
C PRO A 102 5.43 6.64 -9.52
N ALA A 103 6.22 5.77 -8.91
CA ALA A 103 6.69 5.95 -7.54
C ALA A 103 7.43 7.28 -7.39
N GLY A 104 7.19 7.97 -6.27
CA GLY A 104 7.81 9.27 -6.04
C GLY A 104 7.17 10.45 -6.77
N SER A 105 6.01 10.25 -7.40
CA SER A 105 5.27 11.31 -8.10
C SER A 105 4.64 12.35 -7.16
N GLY A 106 4.63 12.10 -5.85
CA GLY A 106 3.99 12.98 -4.86
C GLY A 106 2.46 12.84 -4.79
N LEU A 107 1.89 11.85 -5.48
CA LEU A 107 0.44 11.61 -5.50
C LEU A 107 -0.03 10.58 -4.47
N GLY A 108 0.80 10.22 -3.51
CA GLY A 108 0.48 9.26 -2.46
C GLY A 108 0.45 7.81 -2.93
N THR A 109 1.21 7.46 -3.96
CA THR A 109 1.19 6.14 -4.59
C THR A 109 1.49 5.00 -3.61
N SER A 110 2.43 5.21 -2.68
CA SER A 110 2.83 4.18 -1.72
C SER A 110 1.80 3.94 -0.62
N SER A 111 0.96 4.91 -0.31
CA SER A 111 -0.03 4.85 0.77
C SER A 111 -1.45 4.58 0.27
N THR A 112 -1.67 4.57 -1.03
CA THR A 112 -2.95 4.30 -1.65
C THR A 112 -3.19 2.81 -1.82
#